data_cf4eb871049a8c1fbaefd9c2d18f93d1
#
_entry.id   cf4eb871049a8c1fbaefd9c2d18f93d1
#
_cell.length_a   1.000
_cell.length_b   1.000
_cell.length_c   1.000
_cell.angle_alpha   90.00
_cell.angle_beta   90.00
_cell.angle_gamma   90.00
#
_symmetry.space_group_name_H-M   'P 1'
#
loop_
_entity.id
_entity.type
_entity.pdbx_description
1 polymer ?
#
loop_
_entity_poly.entity_id
_entity_poly.type
_entity_poly.pdbx_seq_one_letter_code
_entity_poly.pdbx_strand_id
1 'polypeptide(L)'
;MKGVILAAGYATRFLPASKTIPKEMFPLIDRPVIDFIVQEMVDSGIEDILLVSSRRKKVLEDYFDREVELDSAFSKANSLEKLELIKPTSANIFTL
;
A
#
# COMPACT_ATOMS: atom_id res chain seq x y z
N MET A 1 5.43 16.97 -8.99
CA MET A 1 4.45 17.24 -7.93
C MET A 1 4.58 16.19 -6.84
N LYS A 2 4.43 16.61 -5.60
CA LYS A 2 4.61 15.73 -4.44
C LYS A 2 3.32 15.62 -3.65
N GLY A 3 3.08 14.45 -3.06
CA GLY A 3 1.91 14.21 -2.24
C GLY A 3 2.31 13.75 -0.84
N VAL A 4 1.43 13.98 0.14
CA VAL A 4 1.62 13.54 1.51
C VAL A 4 0.37 12.80 1.97
N ILE A 5 0.57 11.60 2.54
CA ILE A 5 -0.51 10.82 3.14
C ILE A 5 -0.24 10.71 4.64
N LEU A 6 -1.20 11.16 5.43
CA LEU A 6 -1.13 11.07 6.89
C LEU A 6 -1.86 9.82 7.36
N ALA A 7 -1.12 8.85 7.88
CA ALA A 7 -1.66 7.55 8.27
C ALA A 7 -1.23 7.17 9.69
N ALA A 8 -1.25 8.11 10.63
CA ALA A 8 -0.68 7.94 11.96
C ALA A 8 -1.68 7.70 13.09
N GLY A 9 -2.97 7.69 12.83
CA GLY A 9 -4.00 7.50 13.86
C GLY A 9 -4.13 6.06 14.33
N TYR A 10 -4.75 5.87 15.50
CA TYR A 10 -4.99 4.53 16.06
C TYR A 10 -6.29 3.88 15.56
N ALA A 11 -7.15 4.64 14.90
CA ALA A 11 -8.42 4.15 14.34
C ALA A 11 -9.29 3.43 15.40
N THR A 12 -9.54 4.09 16.53
CA THR A 12 -10.27 3.49 17.66
C THR A 12 -11.68 3.03 17.30
N ARG A 13 -12.27 3.59 16.25
CA ARG A 13 -13.61 3.20 15.79
C ARG A 13 -13.65 1.79 15.21
N PHE A 14 -12.52 1.23 14.85
CA PHE A 14 -12.40 -0.09 14.22
C PHE A 14 -11.82 -1.14 15.13
N LEU A 15 -11.72 -0.85 16.43
CA LEU A 15 -11.27 -1.84 17.40
C LEU A 15 -12.27 -2.99 17.50
N PRO A 16 -11.80 -4.24 17.71
CA PRO A 16 -10.39 -4.62 17.91
C PRO A 16 -9.58 -4.84 16.63
N ALA A 17 -10.18 -4.76 15.46
CA ALA A 17 -9.47 -5.03 14.19
C ALA A 17 -8.25 -4.11 14.01
N SER A 18 -8.36 -2.84 14.38
CA SER A 18 -7.27 -1.87 14.24
C SER A 18 -6.18 -1.98 15.33
N LYS A 19 -6.28 -2.97 16.22
CA LYS A 19 -5.29 -3.18 17.28
C LYS A 19 -3.90 -3.46 16.72
N THR A 20 -3.82 -4.26 15.67
CA THR A 20 -2.55 -4.63 15.03
C THR A 20 -2.52 -4.29 13.54
N ILE A 21 -3.68 -4.06 12.92
CA ILE A 21 -3.79 -3.78 11.50
C ILE A 21 -4.17 -2.31 11.31
N PRO A 22 -3.36 -1.49 10.64
CA PRO A 22 -3.72 -0.11 10.33
C PRO A 22 -5.03 -0.06 9.53
N LYS A 23 -5.88 0.93 9.80
CA LYS A 23 -7.14 1.08 9.06
C LYS A 23 -6.91 1.26 7.56
N GLU A 24 -5.78 1.84 7.18
CA GLU A 24 -5.39 2.08 5.79
C GLU A 24 -5.16 0.77 5.02
N MET A 25 -4.93 -0.34 5.75
CA MET A 25 -4.77 -1.67 5.17
C MET A 25 -6.05 -2.48 5.16
N PHE A 26 -7.16 -1.95 5.68
CA PHE A 26 -8.44 -2.65 5.60
C PHE A 26 -8.88 -2.73 4.14
N PRO A 27 -9.32 -3.91 3.68
CA PRO A 27 -9.65 -4.09 2.28
C PRO A 27 -11.01 -3.47 1.92
N LEU A 28 -11.07 -2.91 0.71
CA LEU A 28 -12.31 -2.62 0.03
C LEU A 28 -12.37 -3.60 -1.15
N ILE A 29 -13.18 -4.62 -1.03
CA ILE A 29 -13.26 -5.75 -1.97
C ILE A 29 -11.94 -6.55 -1.93
N ASP A 30 -10.97 -6.23 -2.79
CA ASP A 30 -9.71 -6.96 -2.94
C ASP A 30 -8.46 -6.11 -2.72
N ARG A 31 -8.63 -4.82 -2.39
CA ARG A 31 -7.51 -3.89 -2.22
C ARG A 31 -7.60 -3.13 -0.91
N PRO A 32 -6.47 -2.86 -0.26
CA PRO A 32 -6.45 -1.99 0.93
C PRO A 32 -6.90 -0.58 0.58
N VAL A 33 -7.52 0.09 1.53
CA VAL A 33 -7.98 1.49 1.37
C VAL A 33 -6.87 2.39 0.86
N ILE A 34 -5.66 2.23 1.39
CA ILE A 34 -4.53 3.09 1.01
C ILE A 34 -4.16 2.96 -0.47
N ASP A 35 -4.39 1.80 -1.08
CA ASP A 35 -4.11 1.60 -2.49
C ASP A 35 -4.95 2.51 -3.37
N PHE A 36 -6.22 2.70 -3.01
CA PHE A 36 -7.10 3.61 -3.75
C PHE A 36 -6.64 5.05 -3.66
N ILE A 37 -6.15 5.47 -2.48
CA ILE A 37 -5.65 6.83 -2.27
C ILE A 37 -4.39 7.07 -3.10
N VAL A 38 -3.45 6.14 -3.09
CA VAL A 38 -2.22 6.24 -3.87
C VAL A 38 -2.53 6.24 -5.36
N GLN A 39 -3.44 5.38 -5.80
CA GLN A 39 -3.82 5.32 -7.21
C GLN A 39 -4.46 6.63 -7.68
N GLU A 40 -5.28 7.24 -6.85
CA GLU A 40 -5.88 8.54 -7.14
C GLU A 40 -4.80 9.62 -7.30
N MET A 41 -3.79 9.61 -6.44
CA MET A 41 -2.66 10.54 -6.55
C MET A 41 -1.86 10.31 -7.84
N VAL A 42 -1.57 9.05 -8.18
CA VAL A 42 -0.86 8.69 -9.40
C VAL A 42 -1.64 9.16 -10.62
N ASP A 43 -2.94 8.93 -10.64
CA ASP A 43 -3.81 9.35 -11.75
C ASP A 43 -3.89 10.87 -11.88
N SER A 44 -3.62 11.58 -10.80
CA SER A 44 -3.57 13.06 -10.78
C SER A 44 -2.20 13.62 -11.17
N GLY A 45 -1.24 12.76 -11.51
CA GLY A 45 0.08 13.17 -11.95
C GLY A 45 1.12 13.34 -10.83
N ILE A 46 0.83 12.85 -9.64
CA ILE A 46 1.77 12.90 -8.52
C ILE A 46 2.79 11.76 -8.66
N GLU A 47 4.08 12.09 -8.63
CA GLU A 47 5.15 11.13 -8.82
C GLU A 47 5.83 10.70 -7.52
N ASP A 48 5.88 11.60 -6.54
CA ASP A 48 6.54 11.35 -5.25
C ASP A 48 5.51 11.48 -4.13
N ILE A 49 5.40 10.46 -3.29
CA ILE A 49 4.45 10.42 -2.19
C ILE A 49 5.20 10.16 -0.88
N LEU A 50 5.01 11.03 0.10
CA LEU A 50 5.52 10.85 1.45
C LEU A 50 4.42 10.25 2.33
N LEU A 51 4.69 9.09 2.89
CA LEU A 51 3.79 8.41 3.80
C LEU A 51 4.21 8.68 5.24
N VAL A 52 3.40 9.42 5.97
CA VAL A 52 3.64 9.70 7.38
C VAL A 52 2.78 8.75 8.20
N SER A 53 3.42 7.85 8.91
CA SER A 53 2.72 6.85 9.69
C SER A 53 3.34 6.65 11.07
N SER A 54 2.67 5.88 11.92
CA SER A 54 3.13 5.57 13.26
C SER A 54 3.92 4.24 13.28
N ARG A 55 3.98 3.61 14.45
CA ARG A 55 4.71 2.35 14.66
C ARG A 55 4.28 1.17 13.78
N ARG A 56 3.17 1.27 13.05
CA ARG A 56 2.66 0.20 12.17
C ARG A 56 3.04 0.43 10.71
N LYS A 57 3.97 1.33 10.47
CA LYS A 57 4.34 1.75 9.10
C LYS A 57 4.91 0.62 8.26
N LYS A 58 5.51 -0.41 8.88
CA LYS A 58 6.14 -1.50 8.13
C LYS A 58 5.15 -2.22 7.22
N VAL A 59 3.92 -2.45 7.66
CA VAL A 59 2.90 -3.10 6.82
C VAL A 59 2.58 -2.24 5.60
N LEU A 60 2.51 -0.92 5.78
CA LEU A 60 2.25 0.01 4.68
C LEU A 60 3.42 0.07 3.72
N GLU A 61 4.65 0.11 4.24
CA GLU A 61 5.86 0.08 3.42
C GLU A 61 5.91 -1.21 2.59
N ASP A 62 5.68 -2.35 3.24
CA ASP A 62 5.75 -3.65 2.59
C ASP A 62 4.70 -3.79 1.48
N TYR A 63 3.54 -3.20 1.66
CA TYR A 63 2.49 -3.25 0.64
C TYR A 63 2.93 -2.59 -0.68
N PHE A 64 3.62 -1.47 -0.57
CA PHE A 64 4.08 -0.73 -1.75
C PHE A 64 5.41 -1.21 -2.28
N ASP A 65 6.04 -2.12 -1.57
CA ASP A 65 7.30 -2.70 -2.00
C ASP A 65 7.04 -3.92 -2.88
N ARG A 66 8.11 -4.37 -3.52
CA ARG A 66 8.04 -5.55 -4.38
C ARG A 66 8.11 -6.83 -3.55
N GLU A 67 7.16 -7.72 -3.76
CA GLU A 67 7.16 -9.03 -3.09
C GLU A 67 7.95 -10.03 -3.95
N VAL A 68 9.23 -10.17 -3.63
CA VAL A 68 10.17 -10.96 -4.44
C VAL A 68 9.78 -12.45 -4.51
N GLU A 69 9.32 -13.00 -3.42
CA GLU A 69 8.93 -14.42 -3.37
C GLU A 69 7.74 -14.71 -4.29
N LEU A 70 6.70 -13.87 -4.23
CA LEU A 70 5.54 -14.01 -5.09
C LEU A 70 5.89 -13.72 -6.55
N ASP A 71 6.71 -12.70 -6.80
CA ASP A 71 7.21 -12.39 -8.14
C ASP A 71 7.89 -13.61 -8.75
N SER A 72 8.77 -14.26 -8.00
CA SER A 72 9.50 -15.44 -8.46
C SER A 72 8.57 -16.62 -8.74
N ALA A 73 7.64 -16.88 -7.82
CA ALA A 73 6.69 -17.99 -7.96
C ALA A 73 5.79 -17.83 -9.18
N PHE A 74 5.24 -16.61 -9.37
CA PHE A 74 4.33 -16.36 -10.48
C PHE A 74 5.06 -16.25 -11.83
N SER A 75 6.29 -15.77 -11.84
CA SER A 75 7.13 -15.79 -13.04
C SER A 75 7.41 -17.21 -13.51
N LYS A 76 7.76 -18.10 -12.59
CA LYS A 76 8.02 -19.51 -12.90
C LYS A 76 6.77 -20.23 -13.41
N ALA A 77 5.61 -19.87 -12.86
CA ALA A 77 4.33 -20.42 -13.28
C ALA A 77 3.77 -19.75 -14.55
N ASN A 78 4.46 -18.72 -15.06
CA ASN A 78 4.02 -17.90 -16.19
C ASN A 78 2.62 -17.33 -15.99
N SER A 79 2.31 -16.89 -14.77
CA SER A 79 1.02 -16.35 -14.40
C SER A 79 1.04 -14.82 -14.47
N LEU A 80 0.87 -14.27 -15.67
CA LEU A 80 0.91 -12.82 -15.91
C LEU A 80 -0.19 -12.07 -15.15
N GLU A 81 -1.36 -12.68 -15.04
CA GLU A 81 -2.49 -12.10 -14.34
C GLU A 81 -2.19 -11.87 -12.85
N LYS A 82 -1.58 -12.86 -12.20
CA LYS A 82 -1.20 -12.75 -10.78
C LYS A 82 -0.05 -11.79 -10.58
N LEU A 83 0.90 -11.72 -11.50
CA LEU A 83 1.99 -10.75 -11.45
C LEU A 83 1.46 -9.31 -11.49
N GLU A 84 0.43 -9.07 -12.30
CA GLU A 84 -0.18 -7.74 -12.38
C GLU A 84 -0.85 -7.35 -11.07
N LEU A 85 -1.45 -8.30 -10.34
CA LEU A 85 -2.09 -8.05 -9.06
C LEU A 85 -1.12 -7.61 -7.96
N ILE A 86 0.14 -8.04 -8.02
CA ILE A 86 1.15 -7.71 -7.01
C ILE A 86 2.15 -6.66 -7.48
N LYS A 87 1.93 -6.08 -8.64
CA LYS A 87 2.82 -5.06 -9.22
C LYS A 87 2.86 -3.81 -8.36
N PRO A 88 4.06 -3.30 -8.01
CA PRO A 88 4.18 -2.06 -7.26
C PRO A 88 3.62 -0.87 -8.03
N THR A 89 3.20 0.17 -7.30
CA THR A 89 2.80 1.44 -7.91
C THR A 89 3.95 2.07 -8.68
N SER A 90 3.62 2.87 -9.69
CA SER A 90 4.62 3.62 -10.47
C SER A 90 5.18 4.83 -9.70
N ALA A 91 4.51 5.29 -8.65
CA ALA A 91 4.98 6.40 -7.85
C ALA A 91 6.11 5.98 -6.91
N ASN A 92 6.96 6.94 -6.54
CA ASN A 92 7.99 6.75 -5.53
C ASN A 92 7.36 6.96 -4.15
N ILE A 93 7.45 5.96 -3.30
CA ILE A 93 6.88 6.01 -1.94
C ILE A 93 8.02 6.19 -0.94
N PHE A 94 7.96 7.28 -0.18
CA PHE A 94 8.89 7.56 0.90
C PHE A 94 8.16 7.45 2.23
N THR A 95 8.84 7.00 3.26
CA THR A 95 8.24 6.86 4.59
C THR A 95 8.98 7.71 5.62
N LEU A 96 8.24 8.17 6.60
CA LEU A 96 8.79 9.00 7.68
C LEU A 96 8.53 8.33 9.01
#